data_00c77a9e91b0a2e755655beef5d39899
#
_entry.id   00c77a9e91b0a2e755655beef5d39899
#
_cell.length_a   1.000
_cell.length_b   1.000
_cell.length_c   1.000
_cell.angle_alpha   90.00
_cell.angle_beta   90.00
_cell.angle_gamma   90.00
#
_symmetry.space_group_name_H-M   'P 1'
#
loop_
_entity.id
_entity.type
_entity.pdbx_description
1 polymer ?
#
loop_
_entity_poly.entity_id
_entity_poly.type
_entity_poly.pdbx_seq_one_letter_code
_entity_poly.pdbx_strand_id
1 'polypeptide(L)'
;MFILRDLLRPLQAHFSDTDLGRERSSLFAYTLLAVIVPFTSSITSNLLRSLVTLFGIEIKKKRFYTFMASSTLPWQKLWQTVWGLIPSPETEGRLLVALDDCINPKIGKNIFGCETIFDHAAKANQSQYPWAQNLVAVGLLKQVKGRWACLFLDFRFYFAKKTIDAEKVTAKIKGVVVPFQTKLELAGQMLIGIGHYFPTSPLLAVTDSWFGNQSLWRPVRKVLGDRFHILSRLRCNSVLYAQPDASQPGQRGRRRKYGKRLGSATQMAAEVRQKAKTYTVNLYGKDRDVCAYDAVVMLKTLKCPVRVVWVFRK
;
A
#
# COMPACT_ATOMS: atom_id res chain seq x y z
N MET A 1 -4.25 10.92 28.95
CA MET A 1 -5.54 10.21 28.92
C MET A 1 -5.99 9.79 27.52
N PHE A 2 -5.72 10.56 26.49
CA PHE A 2 -6.08 10.23 25.10
C PHE A 2 -5.66 8.80 24.68
N ILE A 3 -4.38 8.41 24.86
CA ILE A 3 -3.88 7.08 24.42
C ILE A 3 -4.68 5.95 25.09
N LEU A 4 -4.94 6.02 26.39
CA LEU A 4 -5.63 4.95 27.11
C LEU A 4 -7.11 4.86 26.70
N ARG A 5 -7.80 5.99 26.69
CA ARG A 5 -9.25 6.06 26.44
C ARG A 5 -9.60 5.92 24.95
N ASP A 6 -8.92 6.68 24.10
CA ASP A 6 -9.36 6.90 22.73
C ASP A 6 -8.63 5.97 21.72
N LEU A 7 -7.50 5.37 22.11
CA LEU A 7 -6.78 4.39 21.29
C LEU A 7 -6.85 2.97 21.86
N LEU A 8 -6.36 2.77 23.09
CA LEU A 8 -6.18 1.39 23.58
C LEU A 8 -7.49 0.70 23.92
N ARG A 9 -8.44 1.37 24.59
CA ARG A 9 -9.74 0.77 24.93
C ARG A 9 -10.52 0.31 23.70
N PRO A 10 -10.69 1.11 22.62
CA PRO A 10 -11.34 0.64 21.40
C PRO A 10 -10.65 -0.57 20.76
N LEU A 11 -9.31 -0.62 20.79
CA LEU A 11 -8.56 -1.78 20.28
C LEU A 11 -8.77 -3.02 21.15
N GLN A 12 -8.75 -2.88 22.47
CA GLN A 12 -8.96 -3.98 23.41
C GLN A 12 -10.34 -4.59 23.32
N ALA A 13 -11.37 -3.81 22.98
CA ALA A 13 -12.75 -4.27 22.84
C ALA A 13 -12.96 -5.36 21.75
N HIS A 14 -11.98 -5.57 20.86
CA HIS A 14 -12.03 -6.58 19.82
C HIS A 14 -11.51 -7.95 20.25
N PHE A 15 -10.97 -8.07 21.45
CA PHE A 15 -10.54 -9.35 22.00
C PHE A 15 -11.71 -10.06 22.65
N SER A 16 -11.70 -11.41 22.63
CA SER A 16 -12.75 -12.20 23.26
C SER A 16 -12.76 -12.03 24.78
N ASP A 17 -13.93 -12.16 25.38
CA ASP A 17 -14.11 -12.09 26.84
C ASP A 17 -13.82 -13.42 27.55
N THR A 18 -12.82 -14.16 27.07
CA THR A 18 -12.25 -15.34 27.73
C THR A 18 -11.00 -14.95 28.50
N ASP A 19 -10.55 -15.77 29.46
CA ASP A 19 -9.31 -15.51 30.20
C ASP A 19 -8.14 -15.31 29.26
N LEU A 20 -7.99 -16.13 28.21
CA LEU A 20 -6.99 -16.00 27.20
C LEU A 20 -7.14 -14.70 26.37
N GLY A 21 -8.39 -14.33 26.07
CA GLY A 21 -8.69 -13.09 25.33
C GLY A 21 -8.35 -11.85 26.14
N ARG A 22 -8.74 -11.80 27.42
CA ARG A 22 -8.41 -10.71 28.35
C ARG A 22 -6.90 -10.55 28.52
N GLU A 23 -6.18 -11.66 28.69
CA GLU A 23 -4.72 -11.63 28.78
C GLU A 23 -4.08 -11.10 27.50
N ARG A 24 -4.50 -11.60 26.32
CA ARG A 24 -3.98 -11.11 25.02
C ARG A 24 -4.29 -9.64 24.79
N SER A 25 -5.47 -9.18 25.21
CA SER A 25 -5.88 -7.78 25.19
C SER A 25 -4.92 -6.91 26.00
N SER A 26 -4.62 -7.33 27.25
CA SER A 26 -3.67 -6.64 28.12
C SER A 26 -2.26 -6.62 27.55
N LEU A 27 -1.75 -7.76 27.08
CA LEU A 27 -0.43 -7.86 26.47
C LEU A 27 -0.32 -6.99 25.20
N PHE A 28 -1.39 -6.95 24.38
CA PHE A 28 -1.45 -6.09 23.21
C PHE A 28 -1.35 -4.62 23.60
N ALA A 29 -2.14 -4.17 24.59
CA ALA A 29 -2.13 -2.78 25.03
C ALA A 29 -0.76 -2.37 25.61
N TYR A 30 -0.17 -3.17 26.49
CA TYR A 30 1.15 -2.88 27.05
C TYR A 30 2.26 -2.92 25.98
N THR A 31 2.17 -3.83 25.01
CA THR A 31 3.12 -3.87 23.90
C THR A 31 3.04 -2.60 23.04
N LEU A 32 1.82 -2.11 22.76
CA LEU A 32 1.64 -0.83 22.06
C LEU A 32 2.21 0.34 22.89
N LEU A 33 1.95 0.38 24.19
CA LEU A 33 2.54 1.40 25.07
C LEU A 33 4.06 1.35 25.02
N ALA A 34 4.67 0.15 25.06
CA ALA A 34 6.11 0.00 24.98
C ALA A 34 6.70 0.44 23.63
N VAL A 35 5.90 0.39 22.53
CA VAL A 35 6.29 0.93 21.23
C VAL A 35 6.14 2.46 21.19
N ILE A 36 5.06 3.00 21.78
CA ILE A 36 4.78 4.45 21.79
C ILE A 36 5.76 5.20 22.70
N VAL A 37 6.19 4.57 23.80
CA VAL A 37 7.16 5.15 24.75
C VAL A 37 8.57 4.62 24.40
N PRO A 38 9.35 5.35 23.59
CA PRO A 38 10.55 4.82 22.94
C PRO A 38 11.79 4.86 23.85
N PHE A 39 11.81 4.08 24.92
CA PHE A 39 13.02 3.94 25.73
C PHE A 39 14.09 3.12 25.04
N THR A 40 13.72 2.23 24.13
CA THR A 40 14.65 1.39 23.36
C THR A 40 14.08 1.06 21.98
N SER A 41 14.86 0.39 21.13
CA SER A 41 14.38 -0.10 19.84
C SER A 41 13.24 -1.12 20.01
N SER A 42 12.26 -1.14 19.10
CA SER A 42 11.05 -1.98 19.14
C SER A 42 11.31 -3.46 18.78
N ILE A 43 12.49 -4.01 19.12
CA ILE A 43 12.72 -5.45 18.99
C ILE A 43 12.06 -6.22 20.13
N THR A 44 11.61 -7.43 19.86
CA THR A 44 10.80 -8.24 20.80
C THR A 44 11.42 -8.39 22.19
N SER A 45 12.74 -8.57 22.29
CA SER A 45 13.44 -8.68 23.58
C SER A 45 13.42 -7.37 24.37
N ASN A 46 13.48 -6.23 23.70
CA ASN A 46 13.41 -4.93 24.35
C ASN A 46 11.99 -4.61 24.78
N LEU A 47 10.98 -4.94 23.95
CA LEU A 47 9.59 -4.80 24.33
C LEU A 47 9.27 -5.64 25.59
N LEU A 48 9.74 -6.89 25.67
CA LEU A 48 9.59 -7.70 26.87
C LEU A 48 10.23 -7.03 28.11
N ARG A 49 11.45 -6.51 27.98
CA ARG A 49 12.11 -5.77 29.08
C ARG A 49 11.30 -4.55 29.49
N SER A 50 10.80 -3.78 28.52
CA SER A 50 9.96 -2.62 28.80
C SER A 50 8.67 -3.00 29.54
N LEU A 51 8.03 -4.12 29.16
CA LEU A 51 6.83 -4.60 29.87
C LEU A 51 7.15 -4.90 31.35
N VAL A 52 8.24 -5.59 31.60
CA VAL A 52 8.64 -5.97 32.98
C VAL A 52 9.09 -4.73 33.76
N THR A 53 10.00 -3.93 33.21
CA THR A 53 10.66 -2.83 33.96
C THR A 53 9.77 -1.60 34.11
N LEU A 54 9.00 -1.22 33.06
CA LEU A 54 8.22 0.02 33.10
C LEU A 54 6.79 -0.19 33.59
N PHE A 55 6.20 -1.34 33.27
CA PHE A 55 4.78 -1.60 33.58
C PHE A 55 4.60 -2.66 34.66
N GLY A 56 5.67 -3.23 35.19
CA GLY A 56 5.61 -4.24 36.26
C GLY A 56 4.92 -5.54 35.85
N ILE A 57 4.89 -5.85 34.55
CA ILE A 57 4.17 -7.03 34.04
C ILE A 57 4.99 -8.26 34.23
N GLU A 58 4.55 -9.14 35.12
CA GLU A 58 5.15 -10.48 35.32
C GLU A 58 4.71 -11.42 34.20
N ILE A 59 5.57 -11.68 33.25
CA ILE A 59 5.33 -12.60 32.14
C ILE A 59 6.55 -13.46 31.83
N LYS A 60 6.33 -14.77 31.67
CA LYS A 60 7.39 -15.69 31.22
C LYS A 60 7.77 -15.38 29.77
N LYS A 61 9.07 -15.35 29.49
CA LYS A 61 9.65 -15.09 28.15
C LYS A 61 8.96 -15.90 27.05
N LYS A 62 8.78 -17.23 27.23
CA LYS A 62 8.12 -18.12 26.28
C LYS A 62 6.69 -17.64 25.95
N ARG A 63 5.92 -17.21 26.96
CA ARG A 63 4.54 -16.75 26.79
C ARG A 63 4.45 -15.47 25.97
N PHE A 64 5.32 -14.49 26.24
CA PHE A 64 5.40 -13.26 25.47
C PHE A 64 5.77 -13.52 24.00
N TYR A 65 6.79 -14.35 23.76
CA TYR A 65 7.18 -14.68 22.39
C TYR A 65 6.08 -15.46 21.64
N THR A 66 5.34 -16.33 22.32
CA THR A 66 4.16 -17.02 21.74
C THR A 66 3.06 -16.03 21.40
N PHE A 67 2.82 -15.02 22.24
CA PHE A 67 1.89 -13.94 21.95
C PHE A 67 2.34 -13.13 20.71
N MET A 68 3.59 -12.68 20.67
CA MET A 68 4.14 -11.93 19.54
C MET A 68 4.10 -12.71 18.21
N ALA A 69 4.22 -14.04 18.27
CA ALA A 69 4.10 -14.92 17.11
C ALA A 69 2.65 -15.31 16.78
N SER A 70 1.65 -14.73 17.46
CA SER A 70 0.25 -15.13 17.29
C SER A 70 -0.33 -14.61 15.95
N SER A 71 -0.77 -15.53 15.10
CA SER A 71 -1.51 -15.22 13.88
C SER A 71 -3.02 -15.01 14.10
N THR A 72 -3.53 -15.26 15.33
CA THR A 72 -4.96 -15.27 15.64
C THR A 72 -5.45 -14.00 16.34
N LEU A 73 -4.66 -12.91 16.29
CA LEU A 73 -5.14 -11.60 16.72
C LEU A 73 -6.18 -11.06 15.72
N PRO A 74 -7.16 -10.27 16.16
CA PRO A 74 -8.23 -9.77 15.31
C PRO A 74 -7.76 -8.60 14.42
N TRP A 75 -6.70 -8.81 13.61
CA TRP A 75 -5.98 -7.78 12.86
C TRP A 75 -6.87 -6.87 12.01
N GLN A 76 -7.86 -7.47 11.34
CA GLN A 76 -8.77 -6.68 10.51
C GLN A 76 -9.57 -5.65 11.33
N LYS A 77 -10.12 -6.08 12.48
CA LYS A 77 -10.87 -5.18 13.38
C LYS A 77 -9.95 -4.13 14.02
N LEU A 78 -8.72 -4.52 14.38
CA LEU A 78 -7.73 -3.58 14.91
C LEU A 78 -7.39 -2.49 13.88
N TRP A 79 -7.16 -2.85 12.61
CA TRP A 79 -6.96 -1.87 11.54
C TRP A 79 -8.17 -0.96 11.35
N GLN A 80 -9.38 -1.50 11.29
CA GLN A 80 -10.61 -0.72 11.15
C GLN A 80 -10.79 0.29 12.29
N THR A 81 -10.43 -0.10 13.52
CA THR A 81 -10.44 0.83 14.67
C THR A 81 -9.46 1.99 14.44
N VAL A 82 -8.25 1.71 13.99
CA VAL A 82 -7.25 2.75 13.66
C VAL A 82 -7.78 3.66 12.54
N TRP A 83 -8.42 3.11 11.51
CA TRP A 83 -9.00 3.91 10.42
C TRP A 83 -10.10 4.86 10.93
N GLY A 84 -10.95 4.40 11.87
CA GLY A 84 -11.99 5.23 12.50
C GLY A 84 -11.45 6.37 13.36
N LEU A 85 -10.19 6.28 13.81
CA LEU A 85 -9.54 7.34 14.58
C LEU A 85 -8.93 8.44 13.71
N ILE A 86 -8.87 8.27 12.39
CA ILE A 86 -8.28 9.27 11.48
C ILE A 86 -9.31 10.39 11.28
N PRO A 87 -9.04 11.61 11.77
CA PRO A 87 -9.94 12.72 11.56
C PRO A 87 -9.93 13.17 10.10
N SER A 88 -11.12 13.35 9.51
CA SER A 88 -11.26 13.84 8.12
C SER A 88 -10.35 13.10 7.13
N PRO A 89 -10.57 11.80 6.88
CA PRO A 89 -9.62 10.99 6.10
C PRO A 89 -9.46 11.45 4.65
N GLU A 90 -10.44 12.19 4.13
CA GLU A 90 -10.40 12.71 2.76
C GLU A 90 -9.48 13.92 2.60
N THR A 91 -8.94 14.06 1.40
CA THR A 91 -8.22 15.23 0.91
C THR A 91 -8.84 15.60 -0.43
N GLU A 92 -9.33 16.84 -0.57
CA GLU A 92 -10.04 17.31 -1.76
C GLU A 92 -11.21 16.39 -2.16
N GLY A 93 -11.99 15.93 -1.18
CA GLY A 93 -13.18 15.10 -1.38
C GLY A 93 -12.89 13.66 -1.82
N ARG A 94 -11.67 13.14 -1.58
CA ARG A 94 -11.29 11.75 -1.89
C ARG A 94 -10.26 11.19 -0.92
N LEU A 95 -10.25 9.88 -0.76
CA LEU A 95 -9.16 9.19 -0.09
C LEU A 95 -7.96 9.12 -1.04
N LEU A 96 -6.87 9.77 -0.69
CA LEU A 96 -5.59 9.62 -1.39
C LEU A 96 -4.79 8.54 -0.69
N VAL A 97 -4.52 7.42 -1.35
CA VAL A 97 -3.74 6.32 -0.76
C VAL A 97 -2.49 6.06 -1.58
N ALA A 98 -1.34 5.98 -0.91
CA ALA A 98 -0.11 5.50 -1.51
C ALA A 98 -0.09 3.97 -1.46
N LEU A 99 0.38 3.34 -2.53
CA LEU A 99 0.57 1.90 -2.62
C LEU A 99 1.98 1.63 -3.14
N ASP A 100 2.74 0.84 -2.37
CA ASP A 100 4.09 0.44 -2.76
C ASP A 100 4.48 -0.87 -2.07
N ASP A 101 5.59 -1.47 -2.52
CA ASP A 101 6.19 -2.59 -1.82
C ASP A 101 7.49 -2.19 -1.13
N CYS A 102 7.77 -2.84 -0.01
CA CYS A 102 8.94 -2.59 0.82
C CYS A 102 9.72 -3.87 1.05
N ILE A 103 11.04 -3.79 0.92
CA ILE A 103 11.98 -4.83 1.33
C ILE A 103 12.44 -4.50 2.75
N ASN A 104 12.21 -5.42 3.69
CA ASN A 104 12.57 -5.28 5.09
C ASN A 104 13.68 -6.27 5.45
N PRO A 105 14.97 -5.86 5.39
CA PRO A 105 16.10 -6.74 5.69
C PRO A 105 16.04 -7.29 7.11
N LYS A 106 16.47 -8.53 7.27
CA LYS A 106 16.51 -9.26 8.54
C LYS A 106 17.85 -9.94 8.73
N ILE A 107 18.22 -10.14 9.99
CA ILE A 107 19.49 -10.83 10.36
C ILE A 107 19.21 -12.29 10.75
N GLY A 108 18.04 -12.57 11.31
CA GLY A 108 17.70 -13.91 11.83
C GLY A 108 17.42 -14.92 10.71
N LYS A 109 18.07 -16.08 10.75
CA LYS A 109 17.93 -17.14 9.75
C LYS A 109 16.55 -17.82 9.74
N ASN A 110 15.86 -17.86 10.88
CA ASN A 110 14.56 -18.56 11.08
C ASN A 110 13.36 -17.60 11.14
N ILE A 111 13.47 -16.42 10.54
CA ILE A 111 12.35 -15.48 10.52
C ILE A 111 11.39 -15.93 9.41
N PHE A 112 10.10 -16.06 9.76
CA PHE A 112 9.06 -16.47 8.83
C PHE A 112 8.99 -15.53 7.61
N GLY A 113 8.89 -16.13 6.42
CA GLY A 113 8.71 -15.41 5.18
C GLY A 113 9.92 -14.60 4.70
N CYS A 114 11.10 -14.82 5.28
CA CYS A 114 12.33 -14.27 4.75
C CYS A 114 12.87 -15.13 3.61
N GLU A 115 13.39 -14.44 2.61
CA GLU A 115 14.11 -15.03 1.49
C GLU A 115 15.18 -14.04 1.00
N THR A 116 16.09 -14.51 0.16
CA THR A 116 17.03 -13.63 -0.56
C THR A 116 16.29 -12.94 -1.69
N ILE A 117 16.16 -11.60 -1.59
CA ILE A 117 15.36 -10.76 -2.49
C ILE A 117 16.29 -9.79 -3.20
N PHE A 118 16.08 -9.58 -4.51
CA PHE A 118 16.80 -8.54 -5.23
C PHE A 118 16.20 -7.17 -4.88
N ASP A 119 17.06 -6.28 -4.36
CA ASP A 119 16.68 -4.91 -3.99
C ASP A 119 17.18 -3.91 -5.03
N HIS A 120 16.27 -3.41 -5.85
CA HIS A 120 16.54 -2.37 -6.85
C HIS A 120 16.96 -1.02 -6.25
N ALA A 121 16.63 -0.78 -4.99
CA ALA A 121 16.89 0.48 -4.28
C ALA A 121 18.12 0.40 -3.38
N ALA A 122 18.84 -0.72 -3.38
CA ALA A 122 20.03 -0.91 -2.54
C ALA A 122 21.08 0.16 -2.83
N LYS A 123 21.57 0.81 -1.76
CA LYS A 123 22.66 1.79 -1.85
C LYS A 123 23.99 1.08 -2.09
N ALA A 124 25.01 1.82 -2.54
CA ALA A 124 26.33 1.28 -2.87
C ALA A 124 26.99 0.47 -1.73
N ASN A 125 26.65 0.79 -0.48
CA ASN A 125 27.16 0.10 0.73
C ASN A 125 26.24 -0.99 1.28
N GLN A 126 25.18 -1.37 0.55
CA GLN A 126 24.21 -2.38 0.94
C GLN A 126 24.20 -3.54 -0.04
N SER A 127 23.86 -4.74 0.46
CA SER A 127 23.67 -5.89 -0.43
C SER A 127 22.49 -5.67 -1.36
N GLN A 128 22.70 -5.96 -2.65
CA GLN A 128 21.62 -6.02 -3.64
C GLN A 128 20.71 -7.25 -3.46
N TYR A 129 21.14 -8.22 -2.64
CA TYR A 129 20.40 -9.46 -2.36
C TYR A 129 20.29 -9.67 -0.85
N PRO A 130 19.60 -8.79 -0.11
CA PRO A 130 19.44 -8.96 1.33
C PRO A 130 18.56 -10.17 1.65
N TRP A 131 18.83 -10.80 2.79
CA TRP A 131 17.89 -11.69 3.45
C TRP A 131 16.78 -10.85 4.07
N ALA A 132 15.56 -10.92 3.54
CA ALA A 132 14.52 -9.94 3.85
C ALA A 132 13.10 -10.52 3.75
N GLN A 133 12.16 -9.84 4.39
CA GLN A 133 10.73 -9.96 4.12
C GLN A 133 10.32 -8.92 3.08
N ASN A 134 9.41 -9.30 2.19
CA ASN A 134 8.76 -8.37 1.27
C ASN A 134 7.34 -8.08 1.74
N LEU A 135 6.99 -6.81 1.76
CA LEU A 135 5.69 -6.31 2.20
C LEU A 135 5.07 -5.48 1.08
N VAL A 136 3.78 -5.66 0.85
CA VAL A 136 2.97 -4.70 0.10
C VAL A 136 2.20 -3.88 1.10
N ALA A 137 2.29 -2.55 1.02
CA ALA A 137 1.72 -1.63 1.98
C ALA A 137 0.82 -0.59 1.33
N VAL A 138 -0.23 -0.20 2.05
CA VAL A 138 -1.13 0.90 1.68
C VAL A 138 -1.14 1.91 2.81
N GLY A 139 -0.95 3.18 2.48
CA GLY A 139 -1.00 4.27 3.44
C GLY A 139 -1.84 5.45 2.96
N LEU A 140 -2.56 6.08 3.85
CA LEU A 140 -3.32 7.30 3.59
C LEU A 140 -2.38 8.50 3.49
N LEU A 141 -2.46 9.24 2.40
CA LEU A 141 -1.73 10.48 2.21
C LEU A 141 -2.54 11.65 2.78
N LYS A 142 -1.99 12.35 3.75
CA LYS A 142 -2.59 13.52 4.39
C LYS A 142 -1.59 14.65 4.52
N GLN A 143 -2.08 15.87 4.40
CA GLN A 143 -1.29 17.03 4.79
C GLN A 143 -1.42 17.25 6.31
N VAL A 144 -0.29 17.20 7.00
CA VAL A 144 -0.17 17.47 8.43
C VAL A 144 0.78 18.64 8.62
N LYS A 145 0.28 19.75 9.14
CA LYS A 145 1.07 21.00 9.34
C LYS A 145 1.81 21.43 8.04
N GLY A 146 1.11 21.40 6.91
CA GLY A 146 1.65 21.82 5.61
C GLY A 146 2.63 20.83 4.94
N ARG A 147 2.83 19.66 5.52
CA ARG A 147 3.68 18.59 4.94
C ARG A 147 2.86 17.34 4.65
N TRP A 148 3.18 16.66 3.57
CA TRP A 148 2.60 15.37 3.27
C TRP A 148 3.13 14.30 4.24
N ALA A 149 2.21 13.59 4.86
CA ALA A 149 2.47 12.42 5.69
C ALA A 149 1.76 11.20 5.10
N CYS A 150 2.31 10.03 5.32
CA CYS A 150 1.72 8.75 4.95
C CYS A 150 1.37 8.00 6.24
N LEU A 151 0.08 7.77 6.47
CA LEU A 151 -0.44 7.01 7.61
C LEU A 151 -0.74 5.59 7.16
N PHE A 152 -0.03 4.60 7.67
CA PHE A 152 -0.26 3.20 7.31
C PHE A 152 -1.70 2.79 7.61
N LEU A 153 -2.38 2.22 6.58
CA LEU A 153 -3.72 1.66 6.69
C LEU A 153 -3.70 0.13 6.77
N ASP A 154 -2.89 -0.53 5.96
CA ASP A 154 -2.74 -1.98 5.98
C ASP A 154 -1.43 -2.38 5.31
N PHE A 155 -0.96 -3.61 5.59
CA PHE A 155 0.12 -4.23 4.85
C PHE A 155 -0.08 -5.74 4.78
N ARG A 156 0.52 -6.37 3.77
CA ARG A 156 0.51 -7.82 3.57
C ARG A 156 1.92 -8.32 3.27
N PHE A 157 2.28 -9.47 3.85
CA PHE A 157 3.50 -10.16 3.47
C PHE A 157 3.34 -10.77 2.08
N TYR A 158 4.30 -10.51 1.21
CA TYR A 158 4.41 -11.18 -0.06
C TYR A 158 5.40 -12.34 0.04
N PHE A 159 5.00 -13.52 -0.43
CA PHE A 159 5.85 -14.69 -0.52
C PHE A 159 6.00 -15.09 -1.99
N ALA A 160 7.25 -15.23 -2.45
CA ALA A 160 7.48 -15.66 -3.81
C ALA A 160 6.99 -17.10 -4.02
N LYS A 161 6.45 -17.40 -5.21
CA LYS A 161 5.94 -18.74 -5.54
C LYS A 161 6.98 -19.82 -5.29
N LYS A 162 8.22 -19.59 -5.76
CA LYS A 162 9.36 -20.52 -5.55
C LYS A 162 9.62 -20.84 -4.07
N THR A 163 9.35 -19.90 -3.17
CA THR A 163 9.57 -20.04 -1.74
C THR A 163 8.45 -20.84 -1.09
N ILE A 164 7.22 -20.68 -1.58
CA ILE A 164 6.07 -21.50 -1.17
C ILE A 164 6.22 -22.93 -1.71
N ASP A 165 6.52 -23.10 -3.00
CA ASP A 165 6.66 -24.39 -3.66
C ASP A 165 7.83 -25.22 -3.08
N ALA A 166 8.90 -24.56 -2.62
CA ALA A 166 10.04 -25.20 -1.98
C ALA A 166 9.83 -25.51 -0.48
N GLU A 167 8.61 -25.31 0.04
CA GLU A 167 8.25 -25.47 1.46
C GLU A 167 9.16 -24.71 2.46
N LYS A 168 10.00 -23.79 1.92
CA LYS A 168 10.90 -22.95 2.73
C LYS A 168 10.16 -21.93 3.58
N VAL A 169 8.97 -21.56 3.17
CA VAL A 169 7.96 -20.95 4.03
C VAL A 169 7.08 -22.10 4.45
N THR A 170 7.00 -22.40 5.74
CA THR A 170 6.02 -23.34 6.23
C THR A 170 4.66 -22.84 5.72
N ALA A 171 4.15 -23.45 4.66
CA ALA A 171 2.89 -23.08 4.03
C ALA A 171 1.71 -23.19 5.03
N LYS A 172 1.98 -23.69 6.22
CA LYS A 172 1.05 -23.81 7.34
C LYS A 172 1.45 -22.89 8.49
N ILE A 173 0.79 -21.74 8.60
CA ILE A 173 0.77 -21.01 9.86
C ILE A 173 -0.39 -21.58 10.68
N LYS A 174 -0.10 -22.33 11.76
CA LYS A 174 -1.11 -22.90 12.66
C LYS A 174 -2.25 -23.65 11.93
N GLY A 175 -1.91 -24.47 10.95
CA GLY A 175 -2.86 -25.25 10.18
C GLY A 175 -3.52 -24.51 8.99
N VAL A 176 -3.27 -23.23 8.82
CA VAL A 176 -3.74 -22.46 7.66
C VAL A 176 -2.70 -22.55 6.53
N VAL A 177 -3.13 -23.03 5.37
CA VAL A 177 -2.31 -23.01 4.16
C VAL A 177 -2.25 -21.58 3.64
N VAL A 178 -1.04 -21.05 3.46
CA VAL A 178 -0.84 -19.73 2.82
C VAL A 178 -0.82 -19.93 1.30
N PRO A 179 -1.87 -19.51 0.57
CA PRO A 179 -1.89 -19.63 -0.88
C PRO A 179 -0.90 -18.61 -1.49
N PHE A 180 -0.36 -18.95 -2.67
CA PHE A 180 0.37 -17.97 -3.44
C PHE A 180 -0.57 -16.84 -3.90
N GLN A 181 -0.16 -15.60 -3.67
CA GLN A 181 -0.81 -14.39 -4.16
C GLN A 181 0.23 -13.44 -4.75
N THR A 182 -0.10 -12.85 -5.87
CA THR A 182 0.75 -11.79 -6.46
C THR A 182 0.66 -10.51 -5.63
N LYS A 183 1.68 -9.66 -5.70
CA LYS A 183 1.65 -8.34 -5.04
C LYS A 183 0.43 -7.50 -5.47
N LEU A 184 -0.02 -7.65 -6.72
CA LEU A 184 -1.19 -6.93 -7.25
C LEU A 184 -2.50 -7.44 -6.66
N GLU A 185 -2.62 -8.75 -6.42
CA GLU A 185 -3.79 -9.34 -5.73
C GLU A 185 -3.84 -8.90 -4.28
N LEU A 186 -2.70 -8.94 -3.56
CA LEU A 186 -2.60 -8.44 -2.19
C LEU A 186 -3.01 -6.95 -2.10
N ALA A 187 -2.46 -6.13 -3.00
CA ALA A 187 -2.80 -4.71 -3.11
C ALA A 187 -4.30 -4.50 -3.39
N GLY A 188 -4.84 -5.24 -4.34
CA GLY A 188 -6.26 -5.18 -4.69
C GLY A 188 -7.19 -5.50 -3.53
N GLN A 189 -6.88 -6.55 -2.76
CA GLN A 189 -7.65 -6.92 -1.57
C GLN A 189 -7.64 -5.82 -0.50
N MET A 190 -6.47 -5.20 -0.24
CA MET A 190 -6.36 -4.09 0.71
C MET A 190 -7.16 -2.87 0.25
N LEU A 191 -7.04 -2.46 -1.02
CA LEU A 191 -7.80 -1.34 -1.58
C LEU A 191 -9.31 -1.57 -1.55
N ILE A 192 -9.77 -2.79 -1.85
CA ILE A 192 -11.20 -3.16 -1.75
C ILE A 192 -11.67 -3.07 -0.29
N GLY A 193 -10.88 -3.60 0.66
CA GLY A 193 -11.21 -3.53 2.08
C GLY A 193 -11.34 -2.09 2.59
N ILE A 194 -10.41 -1.21 2.20
CA ILE A 194 -10.46 0.22 2.53
C ILE A 194 -11.69 0.88 1.87
N GLY A 195 -11.95 0.60 0.59
CA GLY A 195 -13.09 1.14 -0.13
C GLY A 195 -14.45 0.68 0.41
N HIS A 196 -14.54 -0.51 1.03
CA HIS A 196 -15.74 -0.96 1.74
C HIS A 196 -15.90 -0.27 3.10
N TYR A 197 -14.81 -0.02 3.80
CA TYR A 197 -14.87 0.69 5.07
C TYR A 197 -15.28 2.17 4.92
N PHE A 198 -14.86 2.82 3.82
CA PHE A 198 -15.26 4.18 3.47
C PHE A 198 -16.17 4.16 2.22
N PRO A 199 -17.45 3.76 2.36
CA PRO A 199 -18.30 3.44 1.22
C PRO A 199 -18.71 4.65 0.38
N THR A 200 -18.69 5.84 0.94
CA THR A 200 -19.06 7.10 0.26
C THR A 200 -17.90 7.82 -0.39
N SER A 201 -16.67 7.54 0.05
CA SER A 201 -15.49 8.28 -0.37
C SER A 201 -14.94 7.75 -1.72
N PRO A 202 -14.71 8.61 -2.71
CA PRO A 202 -13.90 8.26 -3.86
C PRO A 202 -12.45 7.92 -3.44
N LEU A 203 -11.85 6.91 -4.05
CA LEU A 203 -10.53 6.42 -3.71
C LEU A 203 -9.56 6.61 -4.89
N LEU A 204 -8.49 7.34 -4.68
CA LEU A 204 -7.40 7.53 -5.63
C LEU A 204 -6.13 6.87 -5.10
N ALA A 205 -5.73 5.75 -5.73
CA ALA A 205 -4.46 5.08 -5.42
C ALA A 205 -3.32 5.74 -6.19
N VAL A 206 -2.33 6.25 -5.47
CA VAL A 206 -1.08 6.81 -6.02
C VAL A 206 -0.01 5.73 -5.97
N THR A 207 0.55 5.39 -7.13
CA THR A 207 1.46 4.24 -7.26
C THR A 207 2.65 4.58 -8.16
N ASP A 208 3.66 3.72 -8.12
CA ASP A 208 4.70 3.70 -9.13
C ASP A 208 4.21 3.10 -10.46
N SER A 209 5.10 3.01 -11.45
CA SER A 209 4.77 2.47 -12.78
C SER A 209 4.50 0.95 -12.78
N TRP A 210 4.92 0.23 -11.74
CA TRP A 210 4.75 -1.21 -11.67
C TRP A 210 3.33 -1.60 -11.24
N PHE A 211 2.80 -0.91 -10.23
CA PHE A 211 1.42 -1.10 -9.76
C PHE A 211 0.37 -0.49 -10.71
N GLY A 212 0.74 0.46 -11.56
CA GLY A 212 -0.15 1.11 -12.51
C GLY A 212 -0.55 0.22 -13.69
N ASN A 213 -1.11 -0.97 -13.46
CA ASN A 213 -1.46 -1.91 -14.51
C ASN A 213 -2.88 -2.50 -14.37
N GLN A 214 -3.32 -3.20 -15.42
CA GLN A 214 -4.67 -3.76 -15.51
C GLN A 214 -4.97 -4.79 -14.42
N SER A 215 -3.98 -5.56 -13.98
CA SER A 215 -4.17 -6.64 -12.99
C SER A 215 -4.51 -6.09 -11.60
N LEU A 216 -4.13 -4.84 -11.30
CA LEU A 216 -4.60 -4.13 -10.11
C LEU A 216 -5.90 -3.37 -10.39
N TRP A 217 -5.90 -2.53 -11.44
CA TRP A 217 -7.00 -1.59 -11.69
C TRP A 217 -8.34 -2.31 -11.92
N ARG A 218 -8.36 -3.33 -12.78
CA ARG A 218 -9.59 -3.98 -13.22
C ARG A 218 -10.34 -4.70 -12.10
N PRO A 219 -9.71 -5.55 -11.26
CA PRO A 219 -10.41 -6.22 -10.16
C PRO A 219 -10.98 -5.21 -9.14
N VAL A 220 -10.21 -4.19 -8.77
CA VAL A 220 -10.65 -3.19 -7.79
C VAL A 220 -11.78 -2.33 -8.37
N ARG A 221 -11.66 -1.89 -9.64
CA ARG A 221 -12.71 -1.15 -10.35
C ARG A 221 -14.01 -1.93 -10.48
N LYS A 222 -13.91 -3.25 -10.70
CA LYS A 222 -15.10 -4.13 -10.78
C LYS A 222 -15.91 -4.11 -9.48
N VAL A 223 -15.27 -3.98 -8.33
CA VAL A 223 -15.92 -3.99 -7.01
C VAL A 223 -16.34 -2.59 -6.58
N LEU A 224 -15.43 -1.59 -6.69
CA LEU A 224 -15.66 -0.24 -6.18
C LEU A 224 -16.32 0.71 -7.22
N GLY A 225 -16.48 0.26 -8.45
CA GLY A 225 -17.10 1.06 -9.52
C GLY A 225 -16.33 2.35 -9.80
N ASP A 226 -17.06 3.40 -10.16
CA ASP A 226 -16.50 4.69 -10.56
C ASP A 226 -15.84 5.49 -9.43
N ARG A 227 -15.97 5.01 -8.21
CA ARG A 227 -15.28 5.59 -7.05
C ARG A 227 -13.77 5.33 -7.03
N PHE A 228 -13.27 4.34 -7.80
CA PHE A 228 -11.86 3.95 -7.77
C PHE A 228 -11.08 4.44 -8.99
N HIS A 229 -9.98 5.14 -8.74
CA HIS A 229 -9.03 5.58 -9.76
C HIS A 229 -7.59 5.28 -9.33
N ILE A 230 -6.69 5.19 -10.32
CA ILE A 230 -5.25 5.06 -10.10
C ILE A 230 -4.53 6.26 -10.72
N LEU A 231 -3.62 6.87 -9.98
CA LEU A 231 -2.60 7.79 -10.47
C LEU A 231 -1.25 7.09 -10.42
N SER A 232 -0.63 6.90 -11.57
CA SER A 232 0.63 6.17 -11.68
C SER A 232 1.59 6.85 -12.64
N ARG A 233 2.89 6.66 -12.41
CA ARG A 233 3.89 7.05 -13.42
C ARG A 233 3.72 6.19 -14.66
N LEU A 234 3.73 6.84 -15.81
CA LEU A 234 3.76 6.14 -17.08
C LEU A 234 5.21 5.87 -17.49
N ARG A 235 5.49 4.65 -17.97
CA ARG A 235 6.82 4.33 -18.51
C ARG A 235 7.06 5.10 -19.80
N CYS A 236 8.25 5.66 -19.96
CA CYS A 236 8.64 6.49 -21.10
C CYS A 236 8.45 5.79 -22.47
N ASN A 237 8.64 4.48 -22.52
CA ASN A 237 8.47 3.66 -23.72
C ASN A 237 7.03 3.16 -23.96
N SER A 238 6.06 3.53 -23.12
CA SER A 238 4.66 3.15 -23.32
C SER A 238 4.09 3.73 -24.60
N VAL A 239 3.54 2.86 -25.45
CA VAL A 239 2.95 3.28 -26.73
C VAL A 239 1.51 3.74 -26.50
N LEU A 240 1.22 4.93 -27.00
CA LEU A 240 -0.06 5.60 -26.87
C LEU A 240 -0.84 5.54 -28.18
N TYR A 241 -2.15 5.48 -28.07
CA TYR A 241 -3.07 5.44 -29.21
C TYR A 241 -4.17 6.50 -29.02
N ALA A 242 -4.66 7.05 -30.12
CA ALA A 242 -5.87 7.86 -30.12
C ALA A 242 -7.06 7.01 -29.67
N GLN A 243 -8.13 7.65 -29.21
CA GLN A 243 -9.41 6.99 -29.06
C GLN A 243 -9.89 6.47 -30.42
N PRO A 244 -10.57 5.32 -30.48
CA PRO A 244 -11.13 4.84 -31.72
C PRO A 244 -12.25 5.79 -32.18
N ASP A 245 -12.36 5.98 -33.46
CA ASP A 245 -13.47 6.74 -34.05
C ASP A 245 -14.80 6.08 -33.70
N ALA A 246 -15.84 6.88 -33.59
CA ALA A 246 -17.19 6.38 -33.40
C ALA A 246 -17.55 5.42 -34.55
N SER A 247 -18.12 4.27 -34.24
CA SER A 247 -18.58 3.31 -35.25
C SER A 247 -19.71 3.93 -36.06
N GLN A 248 -19.58 3.90 -37.38
CA GLN A 248 -20.69 4.31 -38.23
C GLN A 248 -21.81 3.25 -38.19
N PRO A 249 -23.10 3.66 -38.21
CA PRO A 249 -24.21 2.74 -38.35
C PRO A 249 -24.03 1.86 -39.59
N GLY A 250 -24.23 0.54 -39.46
CA GLY A 250 -24.09 -0.41 -40.57
C GLY A 250 -22.69 -0.93 -40.85
N GLN A 251 -21.67 -0.50 -40.16
CA GLN A 251 -20.31 -1.03 -40.32
C GLN A 251 -20.21 -2.49 -39.85
N ARG A 252 -19.92 -3.40 -40.80
CA ARG A 252 -19.70 -4.83 -40.50
C ARG A 252 -18.30 -5.07 -39.87
N GLY A 253 -18.21 -6.03 -38.94
CA GLY A 253 -16.97 -6.48 -38.36
C GLY A 253 -16.78 -6.03 -36.90
N ARG A 254 -15.68 -6.49 -36.29
CA ARG A 254 -15.33 -6.19 -34.89
C ARG A 254 -14.92 -4.72 -34.76
N ARG A 255 -15.54 -3.99 -33.86
CA ARG A 255 -15.20 -2.60 -33.55
C ARG A 255 -13.72 -2.44 -33.17
N ARG A 256 -13.06 -1.42 -33.72
CA ARG A 256 -11.67 -1.10 -33.36
C ARG A 256 -11.63 -0.66 -31.89
N LYS A 257 -10.70 -1.24 -31.13
CA LYS A 257 -10.48 -0.87 -29.71
C LYS A 257 -9.52 0.30 -29.53
N TYR A 258 -8.73 0.61 -30.54
CA TYR A 258 -7.70 1.65 -30.54
C TYR A 258 -7.76 2.41 -31.86
N GLY A 259 -7.60 3.71 -31.77
CA GLY A 259 -7.44 4.58 -32.94
C GLY A 259 -6.01 4.58 -33.48
N LYS A 260 -5.59 5.66 -34.13
CA LYS A 260 -4.24 5.85 -34.69
C LYS A 260 -3.17 5.72 -33.60
N ARG A 261 -2.04 5.08 -33.93
CA ARG A 261 -0.87 5.06 -33.07
C ARG A 261 -0.26 6.47 -32.99
N LEU A 262 -0.08 7.00 -31.76
CA LEU A 262 0.45 8.33 -31.50
C LEU A 262 1.97 8.32 -31.27
N GLY A 263 2.55 7.16 -30.95
CA GLY A 263 3.97 7.04 -30.59
C GLY A 263 4.18 6.63 -29.13
N SER A 264 5.42 6.67 -28.67
CA SER A 264 5.75 6.46 -27.26
C SER A 264 5.44 7.70 -26.42
N ALA A 265 5.35 7.54 -25.10
CA ALA A 265 5.16 8.66 -24.18
C ALA A 265 6.27 9.73 -24.33
N THR A 266 7.52 9.31 -24.62
CA THR A 266 8.64 10.22 -24.90
C THR A 266 8.49 10.95 -26.22
N GLN A 267 8.09 10.27 -27.30
CA GLN A 267 7.87 10.91 -28.60
C GLN A 267 6.76 11.96 -28.49
N MET A 268 5.63 11.60 -27.86
CA MET A 268 4.55 12.55 -27.59
C MET A 268 5.01 13.74 -26.74
N ALA A 269 5.88 13.52 -25.73
CA ALA A 269 6.41 14.61 -24.91
C ALA A 269 7.12 15.68 -25.75
N ALA A 270 7.90 15.28 -26.76
CA ALA A 270 8.58 16.22 -27.66
C ALA A 270 7.57 17.04 -28.48
N GLU A 271 6.53 16.39 -29.01
CA GLU A 271 5.51 17.03 -29.84
C GLU A 271 4.63 18.02 -29.06
N VAL A 272 4.27 17.66 -27.80
CA VAL A 272 3.33 18.46 -27.01
C VAL A 272 3.99 19.54 -26.16
N ARG A 273 5.32 19.58 -26.09
CA ARG A 273 6.06 20.55 -25.27
C ARG A 273 5.70 22.00 -25.57
N GLN A 274 5.55 22.34 -26.84
CA GLN A 274 5.19 23.70 -27.28
C GLN A 274 3.73 24.06 -26.92
N LYS A 275 2.88 23.08 -26.65
CA LYS A 275 1.46 23.26 -26.28
C LYS A 275 1.26 23.29 -24.77
N ALA A 276 2.31 23.08 -23.99
CA ALA A 276 2.25 23.02 -22.55
C ALA A 276 1.98 24.41 -21.94
N LYS A 277 1.06 24.44 -20.96
CA LYS A 277 0.72 25.65 -20.21
C LYS A 277 1.54 25.72 -18.93
N THR A 278 1.83 26.93 -18.47
CA THR A 278 2.55 27.15 -17.20
C THR A 278 1.58 27.09 -16.02
N TYR A 279 1.99 26.40 -14.97
CA TYR A 279 1.30 26.28 -13.68
C TYR A 279 2.29 26.53 -12.55
N THR A 280 1.87 27.27 -11.53
CA THR A 280 2.61 27.38 -10.27
C THR A 280 2.14 26.30 -9.33
N VAL A 281 3.05 25.43 -8.89
CA VAL A 281 2.77 24.29 -8.01
C VAL A 281 3.72 24.28 -6.82
N ASN A 282 3.21 23.91 -5.66
CA ASN A 282 4.05 23.71 -4.47
C ASN A 282 4.75 22.35 -4.54
N LEU A 283 6.07 22.38 -4.76
CA LEU A 283 6.91 21.18 -4.76
C LEU A 283 7.90 21.25 -3.60
N TYR A 284 7.81 20.31 -2.68
CA TYR A 284 8.67 20.22 -1.49
C TYR A 284 8.67 21.50 -0.64
N GLY A 285 7.50 22.11 -0.46
CA GLY A 285 7.33 23.34 0.34
C GLY A 285 7.80 24.63 -0.33
N LYS A 286 8.07 24.60 -1.64
CA LYS A 286 8.44 25.77 -2.45
C LYS A 286 7.56 25.86 -3.67
N ASP A 287 7.05 27.06 -3.96
CA ASP A 287 6.32 27.30 -5.19
C ASP A 287 7.28 27.30 -6.38
N ARG A 288 6.93 26.54 -7.41
CA ARG A 288 7.72 26.38 -8.64
C ARG A 288 6.81 26.42 -9.85
N ASP A 289 7.27 27.09 -10.88
CA ASP A 289 6.62 27.05 -12.18
C ASP A 289 7.00 25.78 -12.93
N VAL A 290 6.00 25.08 -13.41
CA VAL A 290 6.11 23.92 -14.27
C VAL A 290 5.28 24.14 -15.53
N CYS A 291 5.71 23.58 -16.64
CA CYS A 291 4.88 23.52 -17.84
C CYS A 291 4.24 22.15 -17.92
N ALA A 292 2.93 22.08 -18.17
CA ALA A 292 2.23 20.81 -18.30
C ALA A 292 1.27 20.81 -19.48
N TYR A 293 1.10 19.62 -20.06
CA TYR A 293 0.12 19.32 -21.11
C TYR A 293 -0.57 18.01 -20.76
N ASP A 294 -1.88 17.93 -20.97
CA ASP A 294 -2.63 16.69 -20.77
C ASP A 294 -3.42 16.28 -22.01
N ALA A 295 -3.60 14.98 -22.16
CA ALA A 295 -4.46 14.40 -23.19
C ALA A 295 -5.06 13.08 -22.74
N VAL A 296 -6.27 12.79 -23.28
CA VAL A 296 -6.91 11.48 -23.09
C VAL A 296 -6.48 10.57 -24.26
N VAL A 297 -5.83 9.46 -23.91
CA VAL A 297 -5.30 8.48 -24.86
C VAL A 297 -5.70 7.07 -24.48
N MET A 298 -5.57 6.12 -25.42
CA MET A 298 -5.78 4.70 -25.15
C MET A 298 -4.45 4.01 -24.83
N LEU A 299 -4.43 3.26 -23.73
CA LEU A 299 -3.32 2.38 -23.36
C LEU A 299 -3.69 0.91 -23.58
N LYS A 300 -2.85 0.16 -24.36
CA LYS A 300 -3.06 -1.28 -24.56
C LYS A 300 -2.91 -2.07 -23.26
N THR A 301 -2.03 -1.68 -22.39
CA THR A 301 -1.78 -2.34 -21.10
C THR A 301 -2.97 -2.26 -20.15
N LEU A 302 -3.74 -1.16 -20.20
CA LEU A 302 -4.94 -0.96 -19.38
C LEU A 302 -6.24 -1.27 -20.14
N LYS A 303 -6.19 -1.26 -21.47
CA LYS A 303 -7.36 -1.47 -22.37
C LYS A 303 -8.51 -0.48 -22.13
N CYS A 304 -8.18 0.72 -21.69
CA CYS A 304 -9.14 1.80 -21.43
C CYS A 304 -8.53 3.17 -21.78
N PRO A 305 -9.35 4.21 -21.93
CA PRO A 305 -8.90 5.58 -22.01
C PRO A 305 -8.25 5.99 -20.68
N VAL A 306 -7.15 6.73 -20.78
CA VAL A 306 -6.44 7.30 -19.63
C VAL A 306 -6.09 8.76 -19.92
N ARG A 307 -6.14 9.62 -18.92
CA ARG A 307 -5.57 10.96 -18.99
C ARG A 307 -4.08 10.86 -18.68
N VAL A 308 -3.24 11.25 -19.63
CA VAL A 308 -1.80 11.34 -19.45
C VAL A 308 -1.42 12.81 -19.30
N VAL A 309 -0.60 13.11 -18.30
CA VAL A 309 -0.08 14.46 -18.06
C VAL A 309 1.43 14.43 -18.26
N TRP A 310 1.94 15.26 -19.14
CA TRP A 310 3.37 15.51 -19.31
C TRP A 310 3.74 16.78 -18.56
N VAL A 311 4.72 16.65 -17.66
CA VAL A 311 5.24 17.78 -16.88
C VAL A 311 6.67 18.05 -17.29
N PHE A 312 6.93 19.26 -17.69
CA PHE A 312 8.25 19.74 -18.11
C PHE A 312 8.80 20.68 -17.05
N ARG A 313 10.07 20.50 -16.72
CA ARG A 313 10.80 21.48 -15.92
C ARG A 313 11.16 22.67 -16.81
N LYS A 314 11.00 23.87 -16.27
CA LYS A 314 11.59 25.08 -16.85
C LYS A 314 13.08 25.09 -16.66
#